data_c7053f40d4a42527d4d06fd565852c6a
#
_entry.id   c7053f40d4a42527d4d06fd565852c6a
#
_cell.length_a   1.000
_cell.length_b   1.000
_cell.length_c   1.000
_cell.angle_alpha   90.00
_cell.angle_beta   90.00
_cell.angle_gamma   90.00
#
_symmetry.space_group_name_H-M   'P 1'
#
loop_
_entity.id
_entity.type
_entity.pdbx_description
1 polymer ?
#
loop_
_entity_poly.entity_id
_entity_poly.type
_entity_poly.pdbx_seq_one_letter_code
_entity_poly.pdbx_strand_id
1 'polypeptide(L)'
;MAEKFTSLFLGFDGTLINSLYSICAALNLTFEKYGLKRMPDDEIFQLAAYSNEIFVEKCLALKKMQDKTEKDVFVKEFSANFESLCFDQVMMFPGFAFLLENLMLKDVKLAVFSSKPEQITRRILAYFDADEFFDGFFFTGQKDCRICLPPAFEVEKTLFAGCFDWEFELMKKNGFAVCKVKNPLMDEFFPSRFKCDFYAEKPADLLSFF
;
A
#
# COMPACT_ATOMS: atom_id res chain seq x y z
N MET A 1 0.24 -32.24 -6.36
CA MET A 1 0.58 -31.23 -5.34
C MET A 1 0.47 -29.90 -6.05
N ALA A 2 -0.28 -28.93 -5.52
CA ALA A 2 -0.27 -27.59 -6.09
C ALA A 2 1.19 -27.07 -6.03
N GLU A 3 1.69 -26.49 -7.12
CA GLU A 3 3.00 -25.84 -7.10
C GLU A 3 2.97 -24.76 -6.03
N LYS A 4 3.92 -24.85 -5.10
CA LYS A 4 4.06 -23.81 -4.08
C LYS A 4 4.68 -22.56 -4.71
N PHE A 5 4.23 -21.38 -4.26
CA PHE A 5 4.87 -20.14 -4.63
C PHE A 5 6.29 -20.08 -4.06
N THR A 6 7.18 -19.38 -4.75
CA THR A 6 8.56 -19.13 -4.32
C THR A 6 8.81 -17.69 -3.93
N SER A 7 7.83 -16.83 -4.22
CA SER A 7 7.94 -15.40 -3.98
C SER A 7 6.62 -14.81 -3.47
N LEU A 8 6.70 -13.85 -2.56
CA LEU A 8 5.58 -13.08 -2.05
C LEU A 8 5.76 -11.61 -2.40
N PHE A 9 4.72 -11.01 -2.98
CA PHE A 9 4.63 -9.61 -3.29
C PHE A 9 3.58 -8.99 -2.38
N LEU A 10 3.98 -8.12 -1.46
CA LEU A 10 3.10 -7.52 -0.44
C LEU A 10 2.67 -6.12 -0.82
N GLY A 11 1.37 -5.84 -0.73
CA GLY A 11 0.86 -4.48 -0.69
C GLY A 11 1.40 -3.75 0.55
N PHE A 12 1.84 -2.50 0.39
CA PHE A 12 2.41 -1.72 1.49
C PHE A 12 1.31 -1.15 2.39
N ASP A 13 0.55 -0.20 1.86
CA ASP A 13 -0.51 0.46 2.62
C ASP A 13 -1.73 -0.44 2.80
N GLY A 14 -2.28 -0.45 4.00
CA GLY A 14 -3.47 -1.23 4.33
C GLY A 14 -3.23 -2.73 4.48
N THR A 15 -2.08 -3.24 4.01
CA THR A 15 -1.70 -4.64 4.14
C THR A 15 -0.58 -4.79 5.16
N LEU A 16 0.62 -4.35 4.82
CA LEU A 16 1.79 -4.43 5.71
C LEU A 16 1.78 -3.29 6.75
N ILE A 17 1.46 -2.09 6.30
CA ILE A 17 1.56 -0.85 7.08
C ILE A 17 0.22 -0.13 7.15
N ASN A 18 -0.13 0.34 8.34
CA ASN A 18 -1.18 1.33 8.55
C ASN A 18 -0.56 2.72 8.60
N SER A 19 -0.80 3.52 7.57
CA SER A 19 -0.38 4.92 7.47
C SER A 19 -1.56 5.90 7.43
N LEU A 20 -2.79 5.43 7.66
CA LEU A 20 -4.01 6.24 7.50
C LEU A 20 -3.99 7.51 8.34
N TYR A 21 -3.61 7.41 9.61
CA TYR A 21 -3.58 8.58 10.50
C TYR A 21 -2.50 9.59 10.10
N SER A 22 -1.34 9.13 9.62
CA SER A 22 -0.30 10.02 9.08
C SER A 22 -0.77 10.72 7.80
N ILE A 23 -1.54 10.02 6.95
CA ILE A 23 -2.20 10.62 5.77
C ILE A 23 -3.19 11.70 6.20
N CYS A 24 -4.04 11.43 7.21
CA CYS A 24 -5.00 12.41 7.74
C CYS A 24 -4.31 13.66 8.29
N ALA A 25 -3.27 13.48 9.08
CA ALA A 25 -2.50 14.58 9.65
C ALA A 25 -1.89 15.45 8.54
N ALA A 26 -1.21 14.82 7.57
CA ALA A 26 -0.55 15.54 6.48
C ALA A 26 -1.55 16.27 5.57
N LEU A 27 -2.68 15.62 5.22
CA LEU A 27 -3.71 16.23 4.39
C LEU A 27 -4.37 17.43 5.10
N ASN A 28 -4.73 17.26 6.36
CA ASN A 28 -5.35 18.32 7.14
C ASN A 28 -4.39 19.50 7.39
N LEU A 29 -3.11 19.24 7.62
CA LEU A 29 -2.10 20.29 7.69
C LEU A 29 -1.98 21.04 6.36
N THR A 30 -2.06 20.32 5.24
CA THR A 30 -2.06 20.94 3.91
C THR A 30 -3.30 21.79 3.71
N PHE A 31 -4.50 21.31 4.06
CA PHE A 31 -5.74 22.10 3.96
C PHE A 31 -5.65 23.39 4.76
N GLU A 32 -5.12 23.37 5.98
CA GLU A 32 -4.96 24.56 6.81
C GLU A 32 -4.10 25.64 6.14
N LYS A 33 -3.01 25.26 5.45
CA LYS A 33 -2.16 26.18 4.70
C LYS A 33 -2.90 26.90 3.54
N TYR A 34 -3.93 26.24 2.99
CA TYR A 34 -4.79 26.81 1.94
C TYR A 34 -6.06 27.48 2.49
N GLY A 35 -6.16 27.65 3.82
CA GLY A 35 -7.36 28.20 4.44
C GLY A 35 -8.61 27.33 4.28
N LEU A 36 -8.44 26.06 3.97
CA LEU A 36 -9.52 25.10 3.82
C LEU A 36 -9.86 24.45 5.17
N LYS A 37 -11.13 24.11 5.35
CA LYS A 37 -11.56 23.38 6.55
C LYS A 37 -10.94 21.98 6.57
N ARG A 38 -10.58 21.54 7.76
CA ARG A 38 -10.17 20.14 8.00
C ARG A 38 -11.24 19.17 7.49
N MET A 39 -10.81 18.00 7.10
CA MET A 39 -11.66 16.88 6.72
C MET A 39 -11.63 15.86 7.87
N PRO A 40 -12.78 15.30 8.28
CA PRO A 40 -12.83 14.21 9.25
C PRO A 40 -12.01 12.99 8.79
N ASP A 41 -11.40 12.28 9.74
CA ASP A 41 -10.52 11.16 9.43
C ASP A 41 -11.24 10.01 8.71
N ASP A 42 -12.50 9.74 9.07
CA ASP A 42 -13.34 8.73 8.42
C ASP A 42 -13.63 9.07 6.94
N GLU A 43 -13.83 10.34 6.60
CA GLU A 43 -13.95 10.77 5.21
C GLU A 43 -12.63 10.58 4.45
N ILE A 44 -11.50 10.91 5.06
CA ILE A 44 -10.17 10.71 4.46
C ILE A 44 -9.91 9.21 4.27
N PHE A 45 -10.24 8.38 5.24
CA PHE A 45 -10.09 6.92 5.14
C PHE A 45 -10.82 6.38 3.93
N GLN A 46 -12.09 6.76 3.71
CA GLN A 46 -12.86 6.31 2.54
C GLN A 46 -12.19 6.67 1.20
N LEU A 47 -11.43 7.77 1.16
CA LEU A 47 -10.69 8.19 -0.03
C LEU A 47 -9.34 7.49 -0.16
N ALA A 48 -8.71 7.09 0.92
CA ALA A 48 -7.40 6.45 0.93
C ALA A 48 -7.38 5.05 0.30
N ALA A 49 -8.56 4.45 0.03
CA ALA A 49 -8.69 3.21 -0.75
C ALA A 49 -8.32 3.34 -2.23
N TYR A 50 -8.24 4.57 -2.73
CA TYR A 50 -7.87 4.83 -4.12
C TYR A 50 -6.35 4.97 -4.27
N SER A 51 -5.86 4.81 -5.51
CA SER A 51 -4.47 5.17 -5.80
C SER A 51 -4.19 6.63 -5.45
N ASN A 52 -2.93 6.97 -5.14
CA ASN A 52 -2.56 8.34 -4.72
C ASN A 52 -3.08 9.44 -5.66
N GLU A 53 -3.03 9.22 -6.98
CA GLU A 53 -3.52 10.19 -7.96
C GLU A 53 -5.01 10.44 -7.79
N ILE A 54 -5.83 9.37 -7.71
CA ILE A 54 -7.28 9.47 -7.53
C ILE A 54 -7.62 10.02 -6.15
N PHE A 55 -6.89 9.63 -5.11
CA PHE A 55 -7.05 10.14 -3.75
C PHE A 55 -6.95 11.68 -3.72
N VAL A 56 -5.85 12.22 -4.24
CA VAL A 56 -5.62 13.67 -4.27
C VAL A 56 -6.70 14.37 -5.12
N GLU A 57 -7.01 13.85 -6.31
CA GLU A 57 -8.06 14.43 -7.16
C GLU A 57 -9.42 14.50 -6.45
N LYS A 58 -9.82 13.44 -5.75
CA LYS A 58 -11.07 13.43 -4.98
C LYS A 58 -11.06 14.44 -3.84
N CYS A 59 -9.95 14.54 -3.09
CA CYS A 59 -9.79 15.53 -2.03
C CYS A 59 -9.91 16.96 -2.56
N LEU A 60 -9.26 17.27 -3.68
CA LEU A 60 -9.31 18.59 -4.30
C LEU A 60 -10.70 18.90 -4.88
N ALA A 61 -11.36 17.91 -5.48
CA ALA A 61 -12.73 18.06 -5.99
C ALA A 61 -13.73 18.42 -4.86
N LEU A 62 -13.62 17.74 -3.70
CA LEU A 62 -14.44 18.06 -2.52
C LEU A 62 -14.19 19.48 -2.01
N LYS A 63 -12.97 20.00 -2.15
CA LYS A 63 -12.59 21.35 -1.79
C LYS A 63 -12.80 22.38 -2.91
N LYS A 64 -13.37 21.96 -4.06
CA LYS A 64 -13.66 22.81 -5.24
C LYS A 64 -12.40 23.48 -5.84
N MET A 65 -11.24 22.90 -5.62
CA MET A 65 -9.99 23.33 -6.25
C MET A 65 -9.93 22.75 -7.66
N GLN A 66 -9.95 23.60 -8.69
CA GLN A 66 -10.01 23.18 -10.09
C GLN A 66 -8.79 23.60 -10.91
N ASP A 67 -8.06 24.62 -10.46
CA ASP A 67 -6.88 25.10 -11.18
C ASP A 67 -5.75 24.07 -11.13
N LYS A 68 -5.15 23.79 -12.29
CA LYS A 68 -4.11 22.77 -12.42
C LYS A 68 -2.84 23.15 -11.67
N THR A 69 -2.47 24.43 -11.71
CA THR A 69 -1.25 24.92 -11.05
C THR A 69 -1.40 24.83 -9.53
N GLU A 70 -2.59 25.19 -9.01
CA GLU A 70 -2.89 25.02 -7.58
C GLU A 70 -2.86 23.56 -7.15
N LYS A 71 -3.35 22.63 -7.99
CA LYS A 71 -3.29 21.19 -7.73
C LYS A 71 -1.85 20.68 -7.63
N ASP A 72 -0.99 21.07 -8.55
CA ASP A 72 0.41 20.63 -8.58
C ASP A 72 1.17 21.13 -7.34
N VAL A 73 0.91 22.37 -6.92
CA VAL A 73 1.49 22.94 -5.69
C VAL A 73 0.93 22.24 -4.46
N PHE A 74 -0.37 21.96 -4.41
CA PHE A 74 -1.01 21.23 -3.33
C PHE A 74 -0.40 19.82 -3.16
N VAL A 75 -0.23 19.08 -4.25
CA VAL A 75 0.38 17.73 -4.24
C VAL A 75 1.78 17.77 -3.66
N LYS A 76 2.59 18.75 -4.04
CA LYS A 76 3.95 18.92 -3.49
C LYS A 76 3.94 19.21 -2.00
N GLU A 77 3.06 20.11 -1.57
CA GLU A 77 2.90 20.48 -0.17
C GLU A 77 2.41 19.30 0.69
N PHE A 78 1.39 18.57 0.20
CA PHE A 78 0.90 17.36 0.85
C PHE A 78 2.01 16.32 0.97
N SER A 79 2.80 16.10 -0.09
CA SER A 79 3.91 15.16 -0.07
C SER A 79 4.98 15.55 0.96
N ALA A 80 5.34 16.85 1.03
CA ALA A 80 6.29 17.35 2.02
C ALA A 80 5.76 17.20 3.46
N ASN A 81 4.50 17.52 3.69
CA ASN A 81 3.87 17.35 5.00
C ASN A 81 3.79 15.87 5.38
N PHE A 82 3.44 14.98 4.43
CA PHE A 82 3.43 13.55 4.68
C PHE A 82 4.83 13.04 5.01
N GLU A 83 5.86 13.46 4.29
CA GLU A 83 7.25 13.07 4.57
C GLU A 83 7.68 13.46 5.99
N SER A 84 7.26 14.62 6.47
CA SER A 84 7.58 15.09 7.83
C SER A 84 6.80 14.36 8.94
N LEU A 85 5.57 13.91 8.64
CA LEU A 85 4.64 13.32 9.61
C LEU A 85 4.47 11.80 9.48
N CYS A 86 5.15 11.17 8.50
CA CYS A 86 4.89 9.77 8.18
C CYS A 86 5.20 8.78 9.32
N PHE A 87 5.96 9.19 10.32
CA PHE A 87 6.28 8.35 11.48
C PHE A 87 5.39 8.59 12.70
N ASP A 88 4.59 9.66 12.73
CA ASP A 88 3.87 10.07 13.94
C ASP A 88 2.84 9.04 14.41
N GLN A 89 2.17 8.36 13.47
CA GLN A 89 1.12 7.39 13.77
C GLN A 89 1.13 6.20 12.82
N VAL A 90 2.30 5.88 12.26
CA VAL A 90 2.46 4.70 11.42
C VAL A 90 2.60 3.45 12.28
N MET A 91 2.00 2.34 11.83
CA MET A 91 2.10 1.04 12.49
C MET A 91 2.26 -0.06 11.46
N MET A 92 3.09 -1.06 11.77
CA MET A 92 3.03 -2.35 11.07
C MET A 92 1.83 -3.13 11.61
N PHE A 93 1.02 -3.71 10.70
CA PHE A 93 -0.11 -4.53 11.15
C PHE A 93 0.37 -5.78 11.91
N PRO A 94 -0.36 -6.18 12.96
CA PRO A 94 0.02 -7.33 13.78
C PRO A 94 0.20 -8.61 12.97
N GLY A 95 1.27 -9.37 13.27
CA GLY A 95 1.57 -10.66 12.65
C GLY A 95 2.46 -10.59 11.42
N PHE A 96 2.69 -9.40 10.83
CA PHE A 96 3.58 -9.29 9.66
C PHE A 96 5.06 -9.45 10.03
N ALA A 97 5.54 -8.92 11.15
CA ALA A 97 6.91 -9.16 11.59
C ALA A 97 7.21 -10.67 11.68
N PHE A 98 6.33 -11.43 12.36
CA PHE A 98 6.42 -12.88 12.43
C PHE A 98 6.40 -13.55 11.03
N LEU A 99 5.53 -13.07 10.13
CA LEU A 99 5.46 -13.60 8.76
C LEU A 99 6.78 -13.39 8.02
N LEU A 100 7.33 -12.17 8.03
CA LEU A 100 8.55 -11.81 7.32
C LEU A 100 9.75 -12.67 7.78
N GLU A 101 9.94 -12.79 9.10
CA GLU A 101 10.99 -13.65 9.69
C GLU A 101 10.87 -15.12 9.21
N ASN A 102 9.65 -15.67 9.22
CA ASN A 102 9.45 -17.07 8.81
C ASN A 102 9.59 -17.28 7.30
N LEU A 103 9.24 -16.30 6.47
CA LEU A 103 9.45 -16.39 5.02
C LEU A 103 10.93 -16.31 4.67
N MET A 104 11.70 -15.47 5.37
CA MET A 104 13.15 -15.40 5.21
C MET A 104 13.81 -16.76 5.56
N LEU A 105 13.37 -17.43 6.64
CA LEU A 105 13.88 -18.77 7.00
C LEU A 105 13.55 -19.84 5.97
N LYS A 106 12.54 -19.62 5.12
CA LYS A 106 12.16 -20.51 4.01
C LYS A 106 12.77 -20.13 2.66
N ASP A 107 13.65 -19.12 2.62
CA ASP A 107 14.27 -18.57 1.39
C ASP A 107 13.22 -18.09 0.36
N VAL A 108 12.07 -17.60 0.83
CA VAL A 108 11.03 -17.00 -0.01
C VAL A 108 11.45 -15.59 -0.40
N LYS A 109 11.43 -15.27 -1.69
CA LYS A 109 11.74 -13.92 -2.17
C LYS A 109 10.61 -12.96 -1.85
N LEU A 110 10.94 -11.79 -1.31
CA LEU A 110 9.98 -10.80 -0.87
C LEU A 110 10.08 -9.52 -1.69
N ALA A 111 8.92 -9.04 -2.14
CA ALA A 111 8.83 -7.73 -2.75
C ALA A 111 7.70 -6.92 -2.11
N VAL A 112 7.82 -5.59 -2.14
CA VAL A 112 6.78 -4.68 -1.67
C VAL A 112 6.25 -3.83 -2.83
N PHE A 113 4.93 -3.63 -2.84
CA PHE A 113 4.21 -2.78 -3.76
C PHE A 113 3.65 -1.57 -3.02
N SER A 114 4.05 -0.38 -3.45
CA SER A 114 3.65 0.87 -2.79
C SER A 114 3.22 1.93 -3.80
N SER A 115 2.23 2.72 -3.43
CA SER A 115 1.87 3.95 -4.13
C SER A 115 2.66 5.17 -3.62
N LYS A 116 3.44 5.01 -2.56
CA LYS A 116 4.33 6.05 -2.03
C LYS A 116 5.66 6.08 -2.76
N PRO A 117 6.39 7.23 -2.73
CA PRO A 117 7.76 7.30 -3.23
C PRO A 117 8.67 6.26 -2.55
N GLU A 118 9.62 5.72 -3.30
CA GLU A 118 10.55 4.69 -2.81
C GLU A 118 11.25 5.11 -1.51
N GLN A 119 11.77 6.32 -1.46
CA GLN A 119 12.47 6.84 -0.29
C GLN A 119 11.61 6.79 0.97
N ILE A 120 10.33 7.16 0.87
CA ILE A 120 9.40 7.15 2.00
C ILE A 120 9.09 5.72 2.42
N THR A 121 8.82 4.83 1.45
CA THR A 121 8.52 3.42 1.71
C THR A 121 9.68 2.74 2.43
N ARG A 122 10.92 2.93 1.96
CA ARG A 122 12.12 2.36 2.60
C ARG A 122 12.33 2.91 4.00
N ARG A 123 12.15 4.23 4.21
CA ARG A 123 12.28 4.84 5.54
C ARG A 123 11.26 4.30 6.53
N ILE A 124 10.01 4.07 6.10
CA ILE A 124 8.99 3.48 6.97
C ILE A 124 9.35 2.02 7.29
N LEU A 125 9.80 1.23 6.31
CA LEU A 125 10.24 -0.15 6.56
C LEU A 125 11.45 -0.20 7.51
N ALA A 126 12.46 0.66 7.31
CA ALA A 126 13.61 0.76 8.19
C ALA A 126 13.24 1.18 9.62
N TYR A 127 12.21 2.03 9.79
CA TYR A 127 11.68 2.37 11.12
C TYR A 127 11.13 1.15 11.89
N PHE A 128 10.72 0.11 11.17
CA PHE A 128 10.25 -1.18 11.73
C PHE A 128 11.30 -2.29 11.63
N ASP A 129 12.55 -1.99 11.30
CA ASP A 129 13.61 -2.97 11.05
C ASP A 129 13.21 -4.02 10.00
N ALA A 130 12.46 -3.59 8.97
CA ALA A 130 11.84 -4.48 8.00
C ALA A 130 12.32 -4.31 6.56
N ASP A 131 13.15 -3.32 6.24
CA ASP A 131 13.61 -3.03 4.88
C ASP A 131 14.54 -4.12 4.33
N GLU A 132 15.34 -4.76 5.19
CA GLU A 132 16.25 -5.83 4.81
C GLU A 132 15.56 -7.14 4.41
N PHE A 133 14.27 -7.31 4.73
CA PHE A 133 13.52 -8.50 4.30
C PHE A 133 13.20 -8.50 2.81
N PHE A 134 13.25 -7.33 2.14
CA PHE A 134 12.72 -7.19 0.78
C PHE A 134 13.80 -7.18 -0.29
N ASP A 135 13.71 -8.14 -1.22
CA ASP A 135 14.55 -8.25 -2.41
C ASP A 135 14.13 -7.29 -3.54
N GLY A 136 12.88 -6.78 -3.49
CA GLY A 136 12.33 -5.94 -4.54
C GLY A 136 11.35 -4.87 -4.05
N PHE A 137 11.37 -3.73 -4.75
CA PHE A 137 10.49 -2.59 -4.47
C PHE A 137 9.83 -2.13 -5.76
N PHE A 138 8.50 -2.00 -5.74
CA PHE A 138 7.70 -1.61 -6.89
C PHE A 138 6.78 -0.46 -6.53
N PHE A 139 6.74 0.54 -7.40
CA PHE A 139 6.01 1.76 -7.14
C PHE A 139 5.03 2.08 -8.27
N THR A 140 3.82 2.51 -7.92
CA THR A 140 2.90 3.10 -8.88
C THR A 140 3.33 4.53 -9.18
N GLY A 141 3.54 4.87 -10.42
CA GLY A 141 3.96 6.22 -10.82
C GLY A 141 4.34 6.31 -12.27
N GLN A 142 4.33 5.20 -12.98
CA GLN A 142 4.53 5.17 -14.43
C GLN A 142 3.21 4.84 -15.13
N LYS A 143 2.86 5.64 -16.13
CA LYS A 143 1.59 5.56 -16.89
C LYS A 143 1.34 4.22 -17.60
N ASP A 144 2.35 3.40 -17.76
CA ASP A 144 2.24 2.04 -18.29
C ASP A 144 2.53 1.03 -17.17
N CYS A 145 1.47 0.60 -16.50
CA CYS A 145 1.52 -0.31 -15.34
C CYS A 145 1.91 -1.76 -15.73
N ARG A 146 2.97 -1.94 -16.51
CA ARG A 146 3.64 -3.24 -16.55
C ARG A 146 4.56 -3.35 -15.35
N ILE A 147 4.23 -4.29 -14.47
CA ILE A 147 5.10 -4.63 -13.35
C ILE A 147 6.26 -5.43 -13.94
N CYS A 148 7.42 -4.78 -14.08
CA CYS A 148 8.64 -5.45 -14.49
C CYS A 148 9.33 -6.00 -13.25
N LEU A 149 9.12 -7.27 -12.95
CA LEU A 149 9.80 -7.93 -11.84
C LEU A 149 11.31 -8.08 -12.13
N PRO A 150 12.18 -7.99 -11.10
CA PRO A 150 13.56 -8.41 -11.22
C PRO A 150 13.63 -9.89 -11.64
N PRO A 151 14.73 -10.33 -12.28
CA PRO A 151 14.86 -11.71 -12.76
C PRO A 151 14.69 -12.79 -11.68
N ALA A 152 14.82 -12.44 -10.42
CA ALA A 152 14.61 -13.33 -9.29
C ALA A 152 13.14 -13.70 -9.02
N PHE A 153 12.19 -12.98 -9.67
CA PHE A 153 10.76 -13.18 -9.48
C PHE A 153 10.12 -13.68 -10.76
N GLU A 154 9.46 -14.82 -10.70
CA GLU A 154 8.65 -15.37 -11.79
C GLU A 154 7.17 -15.09 -11.48
N VAL A 155 6.42 -14.46 -12.39
CA VAL A 155 5.02 -14.05 -12.17
C VAL A 155 4.16 -15.22 -11.72
N GLU A 156 4.28 -16.37 -12.37
CA GLU A 156 3.50 -17.58 -12.11
C GLU A 156 3.82 -18.22 -10.75
N LYS A 157 5.00 -17.91 -10.20
CA LYS A 157 5.47 -18.40 -8.90
C LYS A 157 5.42 -17.33 -7.81
N THR A 158 4.83 -16.18 -8.11
CA THR A 158 4.72 -15.05 -7.18
C THR A 158 3.26 -14.88 -6.76
N LEU A 159 3.00 -14.95 -5.46
CA LEU A 159 1.71 -14.61 -4.87
C LEU A 159 1.71 -13.13 -4.49
N PHE A 160 0.72 -12.37 -4.97
CA PHE A 160 0.46 -11.03 -4.45
C PHE A 160 -0.51 -11.10 -3.28
N ALA A 161 -0.16 -10.50 -2.14
CA ALA A 161 -1.05 -10.36 -1.00
C ALA A 161 -1.31 -8.89 -0.69
N GLY A 162 -2.58 -8.51 -0.64
CA GLY A 162 -3.01 -7.12 -0.54
C GLY A 162 -4.35 -6.94 0.15
N CYS A 163 -4.88 -5.72 0.11
CA CYS A 163 -6.20 -5.42 0.67
C CYS A 163 -7.12 -4.57 -0.24
N PHE A 164 -6.59 -3.86 -1.23
CA PHE A 164 -7.37 -2.97 -2.08
C PHE A 164 -7.76 -3.60 -3.43
N ASP A 165 -9.01 -3.39 -3.85
CA ASP A 165 -9.51 -3.93 -5.11
C ASP A 165 -8.69 -3.49 -6.34
N TRP A 166 -8.25 -2.22 -6.38
CA TRP A 166 -7.43 -1.72 -7.48
C TRP A 166 -6.06 -2.40 -7.58
N GLU A 167 -5.47 -2.80 -6.45
CA GLU A 167 -4.22 -3.58 -6.43
C GLU A 167 -4.47 -4.96 -7.05
N PHE A 168 -5.54 -5.64 -6.63
CA PHE A 168 -5.89 -6.95 -7.18
C PHE A 168 -6.17 -6.90 -8.67
N GLU A 169 -6.90 -5.87 -9.14
CA GLU A 169 -7.14 -5.67 -10.58
C GLU A 169 -5.84 -5.48 -11.35
N LEU A 170 -4.92 -4.66 -10.83
CA LEU A 170 -3.62 -4.43 -11.44
C LEU A 170 -2.78 -5.71 -11.47
N MET A 171 -2.71 -6.43 -10.36
CA MET A 171 -1.92 -7.66 -10.26
C MET A 171 -2.47 -8.76 -11.16
N LYS A 172 -3.79 -8.95 -11.22
CA LYS A 172 -4.42 -9.91 -12.14
C LYS A 172 -4.16 -9.57 -13.60
N LYS A 173 -4.19 -8.30 -14.00
CA LYS A 173 -3.83 -7.87 -15.37
C LYS A 173 -2.38 -8.22 -15.74
N ASN A 174 -1.50 -8.27 -14.73
CA ASN A 174 -0.09 -8.64 -14.90
C ASN A 174 0.17 -10.15 -14.70
N GLY A 175 -0.87 -10.97 -14.52
CA GLY A 175 -0.78 -12.43 -14.46
C GLY A 175 -0.51 -13.03 -13.08
N PHE A 176 -0.48 -12.22 -12.02
CA PHE A 176 -0.25 -12.71 -10.66
C PHE A 176 -1.45 -13.46 -10.09
N ALA A 177 -1.19 -14.47 -9.28
CA ALA A 177 -2.15 -14.95 -8.31
C ALA A 177 -2.32 -13.93 -7.18
N VAL A 178 -3.56 -13.71 -6.71
CA VAL A 178 -3.85 -12.70 -5.70
C VAL A 178 -4.49 -13.32 -4.46
N CYS A 179 -4.03 -12.87 -3.29
CA CYS A 179 -4.54 -13.26 -1.98
C CYS A 179 -5.02 -12.02 -1.21
N LYS A 180 -6.26 -12.05 -0.74
CA LYS A 180 -6.72 -11.04 0.21
C LYS A 180 -6.32 -11.45 1.62
N VAL A 181 -5.57 -10.59 2.32
CA VAL A 181 -5.31 -10.73 3.75
C VAL A 181 -6.40 -9.98 4.51
N LYS A 182 -7.11 -10.68 5.38
CA LYS A 182 -8.14 -10.09 6.21
C LYS A 182 -7.52 -9.08 7.18
N ASN A 183 -8.10 -7.90 7.18
CA ASN A 183 -7.71 -6.82 8.06
C ASN A 183 -8.98 -6.11 8.55
N PRO A 184 -9.41 -6.33 9.80
CA PRO A 184 -10.66 -5.78 10.30
C PRO A 184 -10.80 -4.27 10.12
N LEU A 185 -9.70 -3.51 10.33
CA LEU A 185 -9.71 -2.07 10.13
C LEU A 185 -9.94 -1.71 8.65
N MET A 186 -9.21 -2.37 7.75
CA MET A 186 -9.36 -2.11 6.31
C MET A 186 -10.71 -2.60 5.78
N ASP A 187 -11.18 -3.76 6.24
CA ASP A 187 -12.45 -4.34 5.80
C ASP A 187 -13.66 -3.50 6.24
N GLU A 188 -13.56 -2.78 7.37
CA GLU A 188 -14.60 -1.84 7.82
C GLU A 188 -14.75 -0.65 6.88
N PHE A 189 -13.64 -0.03 6.48
CA PHE A 189 -13.65 1.16 5.62
C PHE A 189 -13.64 0.82 4.12
N PHE A 190 -13.07 -0.33 3.74
CA PHE A 190 -12.84 -0.73 2.35
C PHE A 190 -13.32 -2.16 2.10
N PRO A 191 -14.64 -2.41 2.17
CA PRO A 191 -15.17 -3.73 1.89
C PRO A 191 -14.87 -4.11 0.43
N SER A 192 -13.97 -5.09 0.26
CA SER A 192 -13.58 -5.57 -1.06
C SER A 192 -14.71 -6.33 -1.73
N ARG A 193 -14.92 -6.05 -3.03
CA ARG A 193 -15.82 -6.79 -3.92
C ARG A 193 -15.05 -7.66 -4.92
N PHE A 194 -13.75 -7.55 -4.94
CA PHE A 194 -12.90 -8.32 -5.83
C PHE A 194 -12.82 -9.78 -5.39
N LYS A 195 -12.99 -10.70 -6.34
CA LYS A 195 -12.83 -12.14 -6.07
C LYS A 195 -11.36 -12.53 -6.23
N CYS A 196 -10.67 -12.68 -5.12
CA CYS A 196 -9.30 -13.15 -5.09
C CYS A 196 -9.20 -14.67 -5.31
N ASP A 197 -8.03 -15.14 -5.74
CA ASP A 197 -7.75 -16.57 -5.89
C ASP A 197 -7.63 -17.25 -4.52
N PHE A 198 -7.11 -16.52 -3.53
CA PHE A 198 -6.87 -17.00 -2.17
C PHE A 198 -7.32 -15.96 -1.12
N TYR A 199 -7.52 -16.46 0.10
CA TYR A 199 -7.86 -15.66 1.27
C TYR A 199 -7.07 -16.13 2.47
N ALA A 200 -6.52 -15.19 3.24
CA ALA A 200 -5.81 -15.42 4.49
C ALA A 200 -6.54 -14.70 5.63
N GLU A 201 -6.92 -15.40 6.68
CA GLU A 201 -7.59 -14.82 7.86
C GLU A 201 -6.63 -13.99 8.71
N LYS A 202 -5.34 -14.28 8.64
CA LYS A 202 -4.25 -13.57 9.32
C LYS A 202 -2.95 -13.69 8.50
N PRO A 203 -1.96 -12.81 8.70
CA PRO A 203 -0.71 -12.84 7.95
C PRO A 203 0.00 -14.20 7.99
N ALA A 204 0.01 -14.89 9.12
CA ALA A 204 0.65 -16.20 9.28
C ALA A 204 0.08 -17.29 8.36
N ASP A 205 -1.17 -17.17 7.89
CA ASP A 205 -1.79 -18.16 7.00
C ASP A 205 -1.11 -18.15 5.62
N LEU A 206 -0.46 -17.03 5.25
CA LEU A 206 0.33 -16.94 4.02
C LEU A 206 1.47 -17.95 3.97
N LEU A 207 2.01 -18.38 5.14
CA LEU A 207 3.08 -19.37 5.22
C LEU A 207 2.70 -20.73 4.61
N SER A 208 1.41 -21.04 4.50
CA SER A 208 0.94 -22.28 3.92
C SER A 208 1.08 -22.36 2.40
N PHE A 209 1.33 -21.24 1.74
CA PHE A 209 1.51 -21.16 0.29
C PHE A 209 2.97 -21.41 -0.15
N PHE A 210 3.91 -21.44 0.82
CA PHE A 210 5.36 -21.55 0.61
C PHE A 210 6.00 -22.81 1.31
#